data_794cedf240b5fc9bd8e5ee446d2dd3a6
#
_entry.id   794cedf240b5fc9bd8e5ee446d2dd3a6
#
_cell.length_a   1.000
_cell.length_b   1.000
_cell.length_c   1.000
_cell.angle_alpha   90.00
_cell.angle_beta   90.00
_cell.angle_gamma   90.00
#
_symmetry.space_group_name_H-M   'P 1'
#
loop_
_entity.id
_entity.type
_entity.pdbx_description
1 polymer ?
#
loop_
_entity_poly.entity_id
_entity_poly.type
_entity_poly.pdbx_seq_one_letter_code
_entity_poly.pdbx_strand_id
1 'polypeptide(L)'
;MNGEDNYDLNAIDNKTKFVLAHLFVEKRTKQKCYEFLKQIKDSCYEQIIAQFDKEKHKKVEDRKLIEFVCDKFANYKSAFSRLFYRIAKLSFGVPIACKRYKLEHNNNPIERYNGKIKDRMNGMRKGFSSFSGAENFMNLQCVIHNFINPHQELKDKTPAEMADIFLPLGRNKILGLARYLANIPTI
;
A
#
# COMPACT_ATOMS: atom_id res chain seq x y z
N MET A 1 7.40 5.55 -23.07
CA MET A 1 6.26 4.63 -23.23
C MET A 1 5.18 5.45 -23.92
N ASN A 2 4.89 5.11 -25.15
CA ASN A 2 4.01 5.88 -26.01
C ASN A 2 2.55 5.57 -25.69
N GLY A 3 1.90 6.39 -24.84
CA GLY A 3 0.44 6.42 -24.72
C GLY A 3 -0.26 5.22 -24.09
N GLU A 4 0.44 4.24 -23.55
CA GLU A 4 -0.17 3.13 -22.82
C GLU A 4 -0.34 3.50 -21.33
N ASP A 5 -1.56 3.41 -20.83
CA ASP A 5 -1.87 3.61 -19.43
C ASP A 5 -1.32 2.44 -18.60
N ASN A 6 -0.40 2.75 -17.70
CA ASN A 6 0.06 1.79 -16.71
C ASN A 6 -0.53 2.15 -15.33
N TYR A 7 -0.67 1.16 -14.49
CA TYR A 7 -1.33 1.31 -13.20
C TYR A 7 -0.39 0.93 -12.06
N ASP A 8 -0.35 1.79 -11.06
CA ASP A 8 0.39 1.57 -9.83
C ASP A 8 -0.62 1.21 -8.73
N LEU A 9 -0.64 -0.07 -8.34
CA LEU A 9 -1.52 -0.57 -7.28
C LEU A 9 -0.78 -0.48 -5.95
N ASN A 10 -1.32 0.29 -5.03
CA ASN A 10 -0.73 0.51 -3.72
C ASN A 10 -1.73 0.22 -2.61
N ALA A 11 -1.28 -0.40 -1.52
CA ALA A 11 -2.02 -0.52 -0.28
C ALA A 11 -1.25 0.15 0.85
N ILE A 12 -1.90 1.04 1.57
CA ILE A 12 -1.29 1.80 2.65
C ILE A 12 -2.09 1.62 3.95
N ASP A 13 -1.39 1.36 5.04
CA ASP A 13 -2.01 1.37 6.37
C ASP A 13 -2.33 2.79 6.82
N ASN A 14 -3.56 3.01 7.24
CA ASN A 14 -4.01 4.36 7.59
C ASN A 14 -3.33 4.92 8.85
N LYS A 15 -2.93 4.08 9.80
CA LYS A 15 -2.32 4.51 11.07
C LYS A 15 -0.83 4.79 10.89
N THR A 16 -0.10 3.84 10.37
CA THR A 16 1.36 3.90 10.24
C THR A 16 1.81 4.57 8.95
N LYS A 17 0.91 4.75 7.98
CA LYS A 17 1.20 5.21 6.62
C LYS A 17 2.18 4.28 5.87
N PHE A 18 2.38 3.07 6.37
CA PHE A 18 3.24 2.08 5.75
C PHE A 18 2.58 1.52 4.49
N VAL A 19 3.30 1.51 3.37
CA VAL A 19 2.87 0.86 2.13
C VAL A 19 3.08 -0.64 2.28
N LEU A 20 1.98 -1.38 2.46
CA LEU A 20 1.94 -2.82 2.74
C LEU A 20 2.20 -3.67 1.51
N ALA A 21 1.76 -3.20 0.36
CA ALA A 21 1.93 -3.86 -0.93
C ALA A 21 1.98 -2.83 -2.05
N HIS A 22 2.76 -3.16 -3.06
CA HIS A 22 2.93 -2.38 -4.27
C HIS A 22 3.00 -3.33 -5.47
N LEU A 23 2.31 -3.00 -6.56
CA LEU A 23 2.36 -3.75 -7.81
C LEU A 23 2.15 -2.82 -9.01
N PHE A 24 3.17 -2.68 -9.84
CA PHE A 24 3.08 -1.93 -11.10
C PHE A 24 2.63 -2.85 -12.22
N VAL A 25 1.61 -2.46 -12.98
CA VAL A 25 0.98 -3.32 -13.99
C VAL A 25 0.54 -2.54 -15.23
N GLU A 26 0.59 -3.20 -16.39
CA GLU A 26 0.05 -2.65 -17.63
C GLU A 26 -1.49 -2.61 -17.64
N LYS A 27 -2.13 -3.60 -17.00
CA LYS A 27 -3.60 -3.71 -16.94
C LYS A 27 -4.06 -4.20 -15.60
N ARG A 28 -5.13 -3.61 -15.07
CA ARG A 28 -5.77 -4.04 -13.82
C ARG A 28 -6.69 -5.25 -14.02
N THR A 29 -6.12 -6.41 -14.38
CA THR A 29 -6.87 -7.65 -14.56
C THR A 29 -7.28 -8.26 -13.21
N LYS A 30 -8.25 -9.21 -13.22
CA LYS A 30 -8.62 -10.00 -12.03
C LYS A 30 -7.40 -10.69 -11.41
N GLN A 31 -6.53 -11.24 -12.26
CA GLN A 31 -5.33 -11.93 -11.80
C GLN A 31 -4.36 -10.97 -11.11
N LYS A 32 -4.11 -9.78 -11.67
CA LYS A 32 -3.24 -8.78 -11.06
C LYS A 32 -3.80 -8.22 -9.76
N CYS A 33 -5.11 -8.01 -9.68
CA CYS A 33 -5.76 -7.66 -8.41
C CYS A 33 -5.63 -8.77 -7.36
N TYR A 34 -5.70 -10.03 -7.77
CA TYR A 34 -5.50 -11.16 -6.86
C TYR A 34 -4.04 -11.23 -6.37
N GLU A 35 -3.06 -11.12 -7.27
CA GLU A 35 -1.63 -11.08 -6.93
C GLU A 35 -1.31 -9.95 -5.94
N PHE A 36 -1.82 -8.75 -6.20
CA PHE A 36 -1.68 -7.60 -5.33
C PHE A 36 -2.26 -7.83 -3.93
N LEU A 37 -3.52 -8.28 -3.84
CA LEU A 37 -4.16 -8.56 -2.55
C LEU A 37 -3.53 -9.76 -1.83
N LYS A 38 -2.96 -10.71 -2.58
CA LYS A 38 -2.20 -11.83 -2.02
C LYS A 38 -0.94 -11.34 -1.31
N GLN A 39 -0.21 -10.35 -1.85
CA GLN A 39 0.94 -9.75 -1.15
C GLN A 39 0.54 -9.20 0.22
N ILE A 40 -0.61 -8.51 0.32
CA ILE A 40 -1.12 -8.01 1.60
C ILE A 40 -1.44 -9.17 2.53
N LYS A 41 -2.08 -10.22 2.02
CA LYS A 41 -2.38 -11.41 2.81
C LYS A 41 -1.11 -12.06 3.34
N ASP A 42 -0.11 -12.27 2.49
CA ASP A 42 1.14 -12.91 2.86
C ASP A 42 1.92 -12.10 3.93
N SER A 43 1.80 -10.76 3.90
CA SER A 43 2.48 -9.86 4.86
C SER A 43 1.72 -9.65 6.18
N CYS A 44 0.39 -9.67 6.15
CA CYS A 44 -0.44 -9.22 7.28
C CYS A 44 -1.46 -10.27 7.74
N TYR A 45 -1.34 -11.52 7.30
CA TYR A 45 -2.35 -12.55 7.58
C TYR A 45 -2.54 -12.81 9.06
N GLU A 46 -1.46 -12.89 9.82
CA GLU A 46 -1.51 -13.13 11.26
C GLU A 46 -2.28 -12.02 12.00
N GLN A 47 -2.04 -10.76 11.65
CA GLN A 47 -2.75 -9.61 12.23
C GLN A 47 -4.23 -9.63 11.86
N ILE A 48 -4.57 -10.00 10.62
CA ILE A 48 -5.95 -10.10 10.15
C ILE A 48 -6.68 -11.21 10.92
N ILE A 49 -6.07 -12.39 11.07
CA ILE A 49 -6.65 -13.50 11.81
C ILE A 49 -6.75 -13.19 13.30
N ALA A 50 -5.73 -12.59 13.90
CA ALA A 50 -5.76 -12.20 15.32
C ALA A 50 -6.93 -11.23 15.60
N GLN A 51 -7.19 -10.28 14.70
CA GLN A 51 -8.33 -9.38 14.84
C GLN A 51 -9.67 -10.11 14.63
N PHE A 52 -9.75 -11.01 13.65
CA PHE A 52 -10.94 -11.83 13.44
C PHE A 52 -11.25 -12.71 14.65
N ASP A 53 -10.25 -13.36 15.23
CA ASP A 53 -10.40 -14.24 16.40
C ASP A 53 -10.92 -13.50 17.65
N LYS A 54 -10.51 -12.25 17.85
CA LYS A 54 -11.04 -11.37 18.89
C LYS A 54 -12.52 -11.04 18.69
N GLU A 55 -12.97 -10.96 17.44
CA GLU A 55 -14.29 -10.47 17.09
C GLU A 55 -15.29 -11.58 16.71
N LYS A 56 -14.82 -12.82 16.42
CA LYS A 56 -15.67 -13.92 15.91
C LYS A 56 -16.84 -14.30 16.81
N HIS A 57 -16.71 -14.04 18.13
CA HIS A 57 -17.76 -14.34 19.11
C HIS A 57 -18.95 -13.36 19.07
N LYS A 58 -18.76 -12.20 18.46
CA LYS A 58 -19.83 -11.19 18.31
C LYS A 58 -20.71 -11.49 17.11
N LYS A 59 -21.92 -10.92 17.13
CA LYS A 59 -22.78 -10.94 15.92
C LYS A 59 -22.04 -10.34 14.75
N VAL A 60 -22.31 -10.83 13.54
CA VAL A 60 -21.60 -10.45 12.31
C VAL A 60 -21.59 -8.94 12.08
N GLU A 61 -22.71 -8.27 12.38
CA GLU A 61 -22.92 -6.82 12.27
C GLU A 61 -22.08 -6.00 13.26
N ASP A 62 -21.75 -6.56 14.42
CA ASP A 62 -21.02 -5.88 15.50
C ASP A 62 -19.49 -6.14 15.45
N ARG A 63 -19.02 -6.93 14.48
CA ARG A 63 -17.60 -7.28 14.37
C ARG A 63 -16.78 -6.12 13.83
N LYS A 64 -15.77 -5.72 14.59
CA LYS A 64 -14.78 -4.72 14.18
C LYS A 64 -13.59 -5.40 13.48
N LEU A 65 -13.83 -5.85 12.25
CA LEU A 65 -12.81 -6.50 11.43
C LEU A 65 -11.86 -5.45 10.81
N ILE A 66 -10.68 -5.93 10.36
CA ILE A 66 -9.81 -5.10 9.52
C ILE A 66 -10.55 -4.76 8.25
N GLU A 67 -10.54 -3.48 7.90
CA GLU A 67 -11.30 -2.94 6.78
C GLU A 67 -10.36 -2.43 5.68
N PHE A 68 -10.61 -2.93 4.48
CA PHE A 68 -9.96 -2.48 3.27
C PHE A 68 -10.86 -1.47 2.58
N VAL A 69 -10.31 -0.30 2.29
CA VAL A 69 -11.02 0.78 1.59
C VAL A 69 -10.41 0.95 0.20
N CYS A 70 -11.22 0.88 -0.83
CA CYS A 70 -10.77 1.07 -2.22
C CYS A 70 -11.83 1.79 -3.07
N ASP A 71 -11.46 2.14 -4.31
CA ASP A 71 -12.40 2.57 -5.34
C ASP A 71 -13.35 1.41 -5.77
N LYS A 72 -14.45 1.74 -6.44
CA LYS A 72 -15.44 0.76 -6.91
C LYS A 72 -14.95 -0.03 -8.13
N PHE A 73 -13.78 -0.64 -8.05
CA PHE A 73 -13.29 -1.48 -9.13
C PHE A 73 -13.69 -2.94 -8.91
N ALA A 74 -14.50 -3.48 -9.81
CA ALA A 74 -15.14 -4.80 -9.66
C ALA A 74 -14.15 -5.96 -9.45
N ASN A 75 -12.96 -5.87 -10.05
CA ASN A 75 -11.93 -6.90 -9.93
C ASN A 75 -11.39 -7.03 -8.49
N TYR A 76 -11.33 -5.94 -7.72
CA TYR A 76 -10.96 -6.00 -6.31
C TYR A 76 -11.97 -6.81 -5.50
N LYS A 77 -13.28 -6.62 -5.72
CA LYS A 77 -14.32 -7.36 -4.99
C LYS A 77 -14.17 -8.88 -5.18
N SER A 78 -13.95 -9.32 -6.43
CA SER A 78 -13.77 -10.74 -6.74
C SER A 78 -12.51 -11.33 -6.08
N ALA A 79 -11.37 -10.63 -6.18
CA ALA A 79 -10.11 -11.05 -5.60
C ALA A 79 -10.16 -11.05 -4.07
N PHE A 80 -10.75 -10.01 -3.47
CA PHE A 80 -10.93 -9.88 -2.03
C PHE A 80 -11.75 -11.02 -1.46
N SER A 81 -12.90 -11.36 -2.08
CA SER A 81 -13.75 -12.45 -1.62
C SER A 81 -13.04 -13.81 -1.62
N ARG A 82 -12.09 -14.05 -2.55
CA ARG A 82 -11.28 -15.29 -2.55
C ARG A 82 -10.27 -15.35 -1.41
N LEU A 83 -9.70 -14.22 -1.01
CA LEU A 83 -8.58 -14.16 -0.08
C LEU A 83 -9.00 -13.90 1.37
N PHE A 84 -10.05 -13.10 1.57
CA PHE A 84 -10.43 -12.54 2.88
C PHE A 84 -11.88 -12.78 3.26
N TYR A 85 -12.54 -13.75 2.63
CA TYR A 85 -13.96 -14.03 2.91
C TYR A 85 -14.24 -14.17 4.40
N ARG A 86 -15.13 -13.33 4.93
CA ARG A 86 -15.56 -13.28 6.34
C ARG A 86 -14.48 -12.91 7.39
N ILE A 87 -13.21 -12.85 7.04
CA ILE A 87 -12.13 -12.52 8.00
C ILE A 87 -11.75 -11.04 7.97
N ALA A 88 -12.09 -10.33 6.91
CA ALA A 88 -11.91 -8.89 6.76
C ALA A 88 -13.10 -8.27 6.04
N LYS A 89 -13.18 -6.94 6.03
CA LYS A 89 -14.25 -6.17 5.39
C LYS A 89 -13.71 -5.38 4.22
N LEU A 90 -14.48 -5.31 3.13
CA LEU A 90 -14.18 -4.45 1.99
C LEU A 90 -15.23 -3.35 1.89
N SER A 91 -14.78 -2.12 1.93
CA SER A 91 -15.61 -0.93 1.76
C SER A 91 -15.15 -0.11 0.57
N PHE A 92 -16.11 0.58 -0.06
CA PHE A 92 -15.81 1.47 -1.16
C PHE A 92 -15.83 2.92 -0.66
N GLY A 93 -14.68 3.60 -0.72
CA GLY A 93 -14.52 4.99 -0.35
C GLY A 93 -14.53 5.89 -1.60
N VAL A 94 -15.29 7.00 -1.52
CA VAL A 94 -15.21 8.09 -2.49
C VAL A 94 -14.82 9.35 -1.72
N PRO A 95 -13.61 9.91 -1.90
CA PRO A 95 -13.09 11.00 -1.06
C PRO A 95 -14.04 12.21 -0.95
N ILE A 96 -14.63 12.62 -2.08
CA ILE A 96 -15.58 13.75 -2.11
C ILE A 96 -16.87 13.40 -1.34
N ALA A 97 -17.40 12.20 -1.53
CA ALA A 97 -18.60 11.75 -0.83
C ALA A 97 -18.32 11.55 0.67
N CYS A 98 -17.17 10.99 1.05
CA CYS A 98 -16.78 10.86 2.45
C CYS A 98 -16.71 12.21 3.16
N LYS A 99 -16.12 13.23 2.54
CA LYS A 99 -16.06 14.57 3.09
C LYS A 99 -17.45 15.22 3.20
N ARG A 100 -18.27 15.08 2.17
CA ARG A 100 -19.62 15.69 2.10
C ARG A 100 -20.61 15.05 3.07
N TYR A 101 -20.54 13.72 3.23
CA TYR A 101 -21.48 12.95 4.04
C TYR A 101 -20.90 12.49 5.38
N LYS A 102 -19.72 13.01 5.78
CA LYS A 102 -19.02 12.68 7.04
C LYS A 102 -18.80 11.17 7.20
N LEU A 103 -18.54 10.46 6.11
CA LEU A 103 -18.21 9.04 6.15
C LEU A 103 -16.80 8.85 6.71
N GLU A 104 -16.60 7.82 7.52
CA GLU A 104 -15.32 7.53 8.18
C GLU A 104 -14.23 7.03 7.21
N HIS A 105 -14.65 6.51 6.05
CA HIS A 105 -13.74 5.88 5.10
C HIS A 105 -13.36 6.84 3.98
N ASN A 106 -12.08 7.07 3.81
CA ASN A 106 -11.53 7.90 2.74
C ASN A 106 -10.24 7.30 2.17
N ASN A 107 -9.94 7.65 0.93
CA ASN A 107 -8.71 7.24 0.23
C ASN A 107 -7.58 8.27 0.38
N ASN A 108 -7.72 9.28 1.24
CA ASN A 108 -6.76 10.37 1.36
C ASN A 108 -5.30 9.93 1.55
N PRO A 109 -4.97 8.90 2.38
CA PRO A 109 -3.59 8.47 2.53
C PRO A 109 -2.97 7.98 1.23
N ILE A 110 -3.71 7.17 0.47
CA ILE A 110 -3.21 6.63 -0.81
C ILE A 110 -3.17 7.70 -1.90
N GLU A 111 -4.12 8.62 -1.92
CA GLU A 111 -4.12 9.75 -2.86
C GLU A 111 -2.94 10.70 -2.62
N ARG A 112 -2.61 10.98 -1.35
CA ARG A 112 -1.42 11.77 -0.99
C ARG A 112 -0.12 11.06 -1.38
N TYR A 113 -0.04 9.75 -1.17
CA TYR A 113 1.10 8.95 -1.59
C TYR A 113 1.28 8.99 -3.10
N ASN A 114 0.22 8.70 -3.85
CA ASN A 114 0.23 8.74 -5.32
C ASN A 114 0.52 10.14 -5.86
N GLY A 115 0.04 11.20 -5.20
CA GLY A 115 0.36 12.59 -5.52
C GLY A 115 1.86 12.87 -5.43
N LYS A 116 2.51 12.47 -4.34
CA LYS A 116 3.98 12.61 -4.18
C LYS A 116 4.79 11.88 -5.28
N ILE A 117 4.31 10.70 -5.70
CA ILE A 117 4.95 9.97 -6.81
C ILE A 117 4.77 10.75 -8.10
N LYS A 118 3.56 11.23 -8.40
CA LYS A 118 3.27 12.04 -9.61
C LYS A 118 4.13 13.29 -9.67
N ASP A 119 4.28 14.01 -8.57
CA ASP A 119 5.12 15.22 -8.51
C ASP A 119 6.57 14.93 -8.87
N ARG A 120 7.10 13.81 -8.40
CA ARG A 120 8.46 13.36 -8.76
C ARG A 120 8.57 12.96 -10.23
N MET A 121 7.56 12.28 -10.77
CA MET A 121 7.50 11.91 -12.18
C MET A 121 7.42 13.14 -13.09
N ASN A 122 6.66 14.16 -12.72
CA ASN A 122 6.53 15.41 -13.47
C ASN A 122 7.87 16.17 -13.58
N GLY A 123 8.77 15.98 -12.60
CA GLY A 123 10.13 16.52 -12.68
C GLY A 123 11.05 15.80 -13.65
N MET A 124 10.66 14.65 -14.18
CA MET A 124 11.46 13.87 -15.13
C MET A 124 11.23 14.35 -16.55
N ARG A 125 12.27 14.88 -17.21
CA ARG A 125 12.16 15.49 -18.55
C ARG A 125 11.64 14.55 -19.66
N LYS A 126 11.89 13.23 -19.56
CA LYS A 126 11.59 12.26 -20.63
C LYS A 126 10.69 11.10 -20.20
N GLY A 127 10.21 11.10 -18.94
CA GLY A 127 9.50 9.94 -18.40
C GLY A 127 10.34 8.66 -18.38
N PHE A 128 9.68 7.52 -18.42
CA PHE A 128 10.38 6.22 -18.43
C PHE A 128 10.51 5.68 -19.87
N SER A 129 11.68 5.15 -20.19
CA SER A 129 11.97 4.51 -21.49
C SER A 129 11.46 3.07 -21.57
N SER A 130 11.23 2.42 -20.42
CA SER A 130 10.78 1.02 -20.36
C SER A 130 9.85 0.77 -19.17
N PHE A 131 9.04 -0.28 -19.27
CA PHE A 131 8.19 -0.76 -18.16
C PHE A 131 9.03 -1.10 -16.93
N SER A 132 10.11 -1.86 -17.08
CA SER A 132 11.01 -2.22 -15.98
C SER A 132 11.66 -1.01 -15.31
N GLY A 133 12.00 0.04 -16.08
CA GLY A 133 12.51 1.29 -15.50
C GLY A 133 11.47 2.01 -14.66
N ALA A 134 10.21 2.01 -15.10
CA ALA A 134 9.09 2.56 -14.32
C ALA A 134 8.82 1.73 -13.06
N GLU A 135 8.77 0.41 -13.19
CA GLU A 135 8.57 -0.52 -12.08
C GLU A 135 9.64 -0.36 -10.99
N ASN A 136 10.92 -0.34 -11.40
CA ASN A 136 12.04 -0.14 -10.48
C ASN A 136 11.96 1.21 -9.75
N PHE A 137 11.55 2.26 -10.47
CA PHE A 137 11.33 3.57 -9.84
C PHE A 137 10.21 3.51 -8.80
N MET A 138 9.06 2.88 -9.11
CA MET A 138 7.94 2.75 -8.18
C MET A 138 8.33 1.92 -6.95
N ASN A 139 9.04 0.81 -7.14
CA ASN A 139 9.59 -0.01 -6.05
C ASN A 139 10.52 0.83 -5.15
N LEU A 140 11.42 1.61 -5.74
CA LEU A 140 12.31 2.50 -4.98
C LEU A 140 11.52 3.57 -4.21
N GLN A 141 10.48 4.16 -4.81
CA GLN A 141 9.65 5.15 -4.10
C GLN A 141 8.92 4.55 -2.90
N CYS A 142 8.44 3.30 -3.01
CA CYS A 142 7.83 2.58 -1.91
C CYS A 142 8.84 2.39 -0.75
N VAL A 143 10.06 1.96 -1.06
CA VAL A 143 11.13 1.78 -0.05
C VAL A 143 11.52 3.11 0.59
N ILE A 144 11.72 4.17 -0.20
CA ILE A 144 12.04 5.51 0.30
C ILE A 144 10.92 6.04 1.21
N HIS A 145 9.65 5.86 0.80
CA HIS A 145 8.52 6.27 1.62
C HIS A 145 8.51 5.55 2.96
N ASN A 146 8.64 4.22 2.95
CA ASN A 146 8.54 3.42 4.15
C ASN A 146 9.70 3.62 5.13
N PHE A 147 10.94 3.69 4.65
CA PHE A 147 12.13 3.56 5.49
C PHE A 147 12.99 4.83 5.61
N ILE A 148 12.85 5.76 4.66
CA ILE A 148 13.76 6.92 4.59
C ILE A 148 13.05 8.21 4.98
N ASN A 149 11.89 8.48 4.38
CA ASN A 149 11.21 9.76 4.54
C ASN A 149 10.45 9.84 5.85
N PRO A 150 10.76 10.81 6.73
CA PRO A 150 9.94 11.11 7.89
C PRO A 150 8.59 11.64 7.44
N HIS A 151 7.56 11.40 8.24
CA HIS A 151 6.20 11.83 7.97
C HIS A 151 5.71 12.76 9.09
N GLN A 152 5.33 13.98 8.74
CA GLN A 152 4.91 14.99 9.71
C GLN A 152 3.73 14.52 10.59
N GLU A 153 2.72 13.84 10.01
CA GLU A 153 1.59 13.28 10.77
C GLU A 153 2.03 12.16 11.74
N LEU A 154 3.24 11.60 11.56
CA LEU A 154 3.82 10.56 12.40
C LEU A 154 4.88 11.10 13.38
N LYS A 155 4.83 12.41 13.67
CA LYS A 155 5.81 13.08 14.55
C LYS A 155 7.25 12.88 14.06
N ASP A 156 7.45 13.08 12.77
CA ASP A 156 8.73 12.94 12.06
C ASP A 156 9.36 11.54 12.10
N LYS A 157 8.57 10.53 12.46
CA LYS A 157 8.96 9.12 12.28
C LYS A 157 8.69 8.67 10.84
N THR A 158 9.44 7.66 10.39
CA THR A 158 9.12 6.97 9.14
C THR A 158 7.92 6.04 9.33
N PRO A 159 7.19 5.69 8.25
CA PRO A 159 6.15 4.68 8.31
C PRO A 159 6.62 3.34 8.89
N ALA A 160 7.84 2.89 8.57
CA ALA A 160 8.42 1.67 9.12
C ALA A 160 8.61 1.74 10.64
N GLU A 161 9.19 2.86 11.15
CA GLU A 161 9.32 3.08 12.58
C GLU A 161 7.97 3.10 13.32
N MET A 162 6.91 3.60 12.67
CA MET A 162 5.55 3.57 13.22
C MET A 162 4.89 2.20 13.15
N ALA A 163 5.33 1.35 12.25
CA ALA A 163 4.89 -0.04 12.12
C ALA A 163 5.75 -1.02 12.95
N ASP A 164 6.65 -0.49 13.80
CA ASP A 164 7.62 -1.26 14.60
C ASP A 164 8.54 -2.16 13.74
N ILE A 165 8.81 -1.71 12.50
CA ILE A 165 9.75 -2.36 11.58
C ILE A 165 11.06 -1.59 11.59
N PHE A 166 12.09 -2.21 12.17
CA PHE A 166 13.40 -1.58 12.32
C PHE A 166 14.44 -2.22 11.42
N LEU A 167 15.13 -1.39 10.62
CA LEU A 167 16.30 -1.78 9.86
C LEU A 167 17.53 -1.05 10.42
N PRO A 168 18.71 -1.69 10.46
CA PRO A 168 19.94 -1.08 11.00
C PRO A 168 20.58 -0.08 10.02
N LEU A 169 19.86 0.99 9.68
CA LEU A 169 20.26 1.92 8.63
C LEU A 169 21.28 2.99 9.09
N GLY A 170 21.41 3.22 10.40
CA GLY A 170 22.28 4.26 10.96
C GLY A 170 21.82 5.70 10.64
N ARG A 171 22.71 6.67 10.82
CA ARG A 171 22.39 8.10 10.60
C ARG A 171 22.07 8.43 9.14
N ASN A 172 22.86 7.89 8.21
CA ASN A 172 22.59 8.04 6.78
C ASN A 172 21.74 6.88 6.30
N LYS A 173 20.41 7.03 6.40
CA LYS A 173 19.45 5.98 6.07
C LYS A 173 19.57 5.47 4.63
N ILE A 174 19.90 6.35 3.66
CA ILE A 174 20.06 5.96 2.25
C ILE A 174 21.27 5.05 2.07
N LEU A 175 22.42 5.46 2.59
CA LEU A 175 23.65 4.67 2.54
C LEU A 175 23.51 3.37 3.33
N GLY A 176 22.87 3.43 4.50
CA GLY A 176 22.55 2.27 5.32
C GLY A 176 21.68 1.26 4.58
N LEU A 177 20.64 1.73 3.90
CA LEU A 177 19.76 0.89 3.08
C LEU A 177 20.52 0.24 1.91
N ALA A 178 21.34 1.00 1.19
CA ALA A 178 22.16 0.47 0.11
C ALA A 178 23.09 -0.65 0.60
N ARG A 179 23.75 -0.46 1.74
CA ARG A 179 24.61 -1.48 2.37
C ARG A 179 23.80 -2.70 2.84
N TYR A 180 22.62 -2.48 3.44
CA TYR A 180 21.75 -3.55 3.89
C TYR A 180 21.31 -4.43 2.72
N LEU A 181 20.87 -3.83 1.61
CA LEU A 181 20.46 -4.54 0.41
C LEU A 181 21.61 -5.28 -0.28
N ALA A 182 22.82 -4.70 -0.29
CA ALA A 182 24.02 -5.34 -0.85
C ALA A 182 24.46 -6.60 -0.07
N ASN A 183 24.08 -6.74 1.20
CA ASN A 183 24.42 -7.87 2.06
C ASN A 183 23.31 -8.92 2.15
N ILE A 184 22.18 -8.74 1.48
CA ILE A 184 21.14 -9.77 1.38
C ILE A 184 21.63 -10.83 0.39
N PRO A 185 21.71 -12.12 0.80
CA PRO A 185 22.06 -13.19 -0.14
C PRO A 185 21.04 -13.21 -1.29
N THR A 186 21.53 -13.19 -2.50
CA THR A 186 20.69 -13.42 -3.69
C THR A 186 20.22 -14.88 -3.62
N ILE A 187 18.91 -15.08 -3.49
CA ILE A 187 18.24 -16.38 -3.53
C ILE A 187 18.15 -16.85 -4.98
#